data_6468d8f5a8f49d99f30fe0fd712f6812
#
_entry.id   6468d8f5a8f49d99f30fe0fd712f6812
#
_cell.length_a   1.000
_cell.length_b   1.000
_cell.length_c   1.000
_cell.angle_alpha   90.00
_cell.angle_beta   90.00
_cell.angle_gamma   90.00
#
_symmetry.space_group_name_H-M   'P 1'
#
loop_
_entity.id
_entity.type
_entity.pdbx_description
1 polymer ?
#
loop_
_entity_poly.entity_id
_entity_poly.type
_entity_poly.pdbx_seq_one_letter_code
_entity_poly.pdbx_strand_id
1 'polypeptide(L)'
;MDQNSIFQFDNVDQEEFSSEEFWKKFIPLLQGVENKKFGENHPKAKITQTYKSLNCGCPYCGDGRFMKRRFHVYYESMSCKCFNDCPHPFHSLYQFIKDHELESHFTYGELNYIKYVFDEYMKTHHGIGNVANTKLITNNVVSTNIETGVQTVELPEINQYAFPREEIMKARKLREVRYSPACVDYLMKRKIIKNKEELFDKKFPHFAYNDYRNDLYMFNLASNNRDILGIQIRHLNPKMKRRFTSIVWSDIWKQIIGVEPPDIEELKQKFDKQSMMWNFLHVDYSKPFYILEGVIDAYFISNAIACLGLSNFVYNYSARYITDNTLVDTAGKSKALELLSNGYSTLLWGKMAEDYPEVCHDCKDINDIVKKYPNFNFSVLDQYFGNDELDTIWL
;
A
#
# COMPACT_ATOMS: atom_id res chain seq x y z
N MET A 1 -3.69 -36.76 12.28
CA MET A 1 -4.11 -36.65 10.88
C MET A 1 -3.54 -35.34 10.38
N ASP A 2 -2.59 -35.46 9.46
CA ASP A 2 -1.66 -34.41 9.08
C ASP A 2 -2.33 -33.22 8.39
N GLN A 3 -2.16 -32.02 8.98
CA GLN A 3 -2.46 -30.73 8.34
C GLN A 3 -1.18 -30.17 7.68
N ASN A 4 -0.72 -30.82 6.63
CA ASN A 4 0.36 -30.30 5.79
C ASN A 4 0.07 -30.65 4.33
N SER A 5 -0.74 -29.85 3.66
CA SER A 5 -0.74 -29.81 2.19
C SER A 5 -1.69 -28.75 1.64
N ILE A 6 -1.31 -27.48 1.64
CA ILE A 6 -1.90 -26.49 0.74
C ILE A 6 -0.77 -25.56 0.26
N PHE A 7 0.13 -26.09 -0.55
CA PHE A 7 0.92 -25.38 -1.56
C PHE A 7 1.51 -26.44 -2.48
N GLN A 8 0.71 -26.95 -3.40
CA GLN A 8 1.25 -27.56 -4.60
C GLN A 8 1.69 -26.41 -5.52
N PHE A 9 3.00 -26.15 -5.52
CA PHE A 9 3.65 -25.52 -6.66
C PHE A 9 3.74 -26.60 -7.74
N ASP A 10 3.23 -26.26 -8.95
CA ASP A 10 3.44 -27.10 -10.12
C ASP A 10 4.92 -27.43 -10.25
N ASN A 11 5.21 -28.69 -10.56
CA ASN A 11 6.54 -29.28 -10.68
C ASN A 11 7.45 -28.48 -11.62
N VAL A 12 8.16 -27.50 -11.06
CA VAL A 12 9.42 -27.00 -11.59
C VAL A 12 10.48 -27.63 -10.68
N ASP A 13 11.40 -28.37 -11.27
CA ASP A 13 12.52 -29.00 -10.57
C ASP A 13 13.08 -28.06 -9.51
N GLN A 14 12.81 -28.35 -8.23
CA GLN A 14 13.43 -27.68 -7.10
C GLN A 14 14.88 -28.17 -7.05
N GLU A 15 15.75 -27.52 -7.80
CA GLU A 15 17.16 -27.51 -7.42
C GLU A 15 17.22 -26.94 -6.01
N GLU A 16 17.67 -27.76 -5.07
CA GLU A 16 17.75 -27.43 -3.66
C GLU A 16 18.66 -26.21 -3.49
N PHE A 17 18.11 -25.03 -3.07
CA PHE A 17 18.91 -23.82 -2.89
C PHE A 17 19.99 -24.07 -1.84
N SER A 18 21.25 -24.03 -2.27
CA SER A 18 22.42 -24.06 -1.39
C SER A 18 22.91 -22.63 -1.10
N SER A 19 22.66 -22.16 0.11
CA SER A 19 23.12 -20.82 0.55
C SER A 19 24.65 -20.70 0.42
N GLU A 20 25.40 -21.74 0.71
CA GLU A 20 26.87 -21.72 0.60
C GLU A 20 27.33 -21.57 -0.85
N GLU A 21 26.72 -22.30 -1.78
CA GLU A 21 27.04 -22.20 -3.20
C GLU A 21 26.65 -20.85 -3.79
N PHE A 22 25.50 -20.32 -3.39
CA PHE A 22 25.06 -19.00 -3.79
C PHE A 22 26.10 -17.92 -3.38
N TRP A 23 26.54 -17.90 -2.11
CA TRP A 23 27.51 -16.91 -1.66
C TRP A 23 28.89 -17.10 -2.28
N LYS A 24 29.31 -18.32 -2.59
CA LYS A 24 30.54 -18.60 -3.36
C LYS A 24 30.48 -17.99 -4.77
N LYS A 25 29.31 -17.99 -5.41
CA LYS A 25 29.11 -17.33 -6.72
C LYS A 25 29.03 -15.81 -6.56
N PHE A 26 28.26 -15.31 -5.59
CA PHE A 26 27.94 -13.88 -5.46
C PHE A 26 29.15 -13.03 -5.02
N ILE A 27 29.96 -13.49 -4.09
CA ILE A 27 31.09 -12.70 -3.57
C ILE A 27 32.08 -12.27 -4.67
N PRO A 28 32.55 -13.14 -5.58
CA PRO A 28 33.40 -12.73 -6.70
C PRO A 28 32.71 -11.72 -7.64
N LEU A 29 31.40 -11.84 -7.87
CA LEU A 29 30.64 -10.91 -8.70
C LEU A 29 30.54 -9.53 -8.03
N LEU A 30 30.23 -9.48 -6.73
CA LEU A 30 30.27 -8.26 -5.94
C LEU A 30 31.66 -7.61 -6.00
N GLN A 31 32.75 -8.40 -5.87
CA GLN A 31 34.12 -7.87 -6.01
C GLN A 31 34.35 -7.28 -7.39
N GLY A 32 33.80 -7.87 -8.45
CA GLY A 32 33.87 -7.33 -9.80
C GLY A 32 33.15 -5.97 -9.92
N VAL A 33 31.97 -5.84 -9.34
CA VAL A 33 31.21 -4.57 -9.27
C VAL A 33 32.02 -3.50 -8.52
N GLU A 34 32.58 -3.85 -7.37
CA GLU A 34 33.39 -2.94 -6.55
C GLU A 34 34.68 -2.50 -7.29
N ASN A 35 35.35 -3.43 -7.96
CA ASN A 35 36.59 -3.13 -8.73
C ASN A 35 36.23 -2.21 -9.92
N LYS A 36 35.11 -2.42 -10.58
CA LYS A 36 34.64 -1.54 -11.68
C LYS A 36 34.35 -0.13 -11.17
N LYS A 37 33.77 0.00 -9.97
CA LYS A 37 33.39 1.29 -9.37
C LYS A 37 34.60 2.07 -8.82
N PHE A 38 35.47 1.41 -8.08
CA PHE A 38 36.52 2.06 -7.31
C PHE A 38 37.96 1.83 -7.86
N GLY A 39 38.14 0.84 -8.71
CA GLY A 39 39.43 0.34 -9.20
C GLY A 39 39.95 -0.82 -8.35
N GLU A 40 40.72 -1.68 -9.00
CA GLU A 40 41.40 -2.80 -8.35
C GLU A 40 42.32 -2.31 -7.22
N ASN A 41 42.33 -3.02 -6.10
CA ASN A 41 43.09 -2.69 -4.89
C ASN A 41 42.68 -1.39 -4.16
N HIS A 42 41.63 -0.72 -4.56
CA HIS A 42 41.13 0.45 -3.82
C HIS A 42 40.58 -0.01 -2.45
N PRO A 43 40.90 0.67 -1.33
CA PRO A 43 40.42 0.25 -0.01
C PRO A 43 38.90 0.14 0.12
N LYS A 44 38.11 0.92 -0.64
CA LYS A 44 36.64 0.82 -0.68
C LYS A 44 36.15 -0.43 -1.41
N ALA A 45 36.87 -0.89 -2.45
CA ALA A 45 36.50 -2.09 -3.18
C ALA A 45 36.75 -3.38 -2.37
N LYS A 46 37.52 -3.31 -1.29
CA LYS A 46 37.77 -4.48 -0.45
C LYS A 46 36.54 -4.94 0.27
N ILE A 47 36.07 -6.16 -0.03
CA ILE A 47 34.94 -6.81 0.68
C ILE A 47 35.51 -7.39 2.00
N THR A 48 34.79 -7.10 3.10
CA THR A 48 35.03 -7.73 4.40
C THR A 48 33.80 -8.53 4.80
N GLN A 49 34.02 -9.72 5.34
CA GLN A 49 32.99 -10.61 5.79
C GLN A 49 32.83 -10.52 7.31
N THR A 50 31.62 -10.47 7.78
CA THR A 50 31.26 -10.66 9.18
C THR A 50 30.29 -11.85 9.26
N TYR A 51 29.89 -12.25 10.46
CA TYR A 51 28.91 -13.32 10.63
C TYR A 51 27.50 -12.93 10.15
N LYS A 52 27.23 -11.65 9.91
CA LYS A 52 25.90 -11.14 9.49
C LYS A 52 25.87 -10.61 8.06
N SER A 53 27.00 -10.11 7.55
CA SER A 53 26.99 -9.35 6.29
C SER A 53 28.34 -9.31 5.59
N LEU A 54 28.30 -9.03 4.29
CA LEU A 54 29.43 -8.52 3.52
C LEU A 54 29.43 -6.99 3.61
N ASN A 55 30.61 -6.38 3.79
CA ASN A 55 30.75 -4.93 3.87
C ASN A 55 31.77 -4.45 2.84
N CYS A 56 31.39 -3.46 2.03
CA CYS A 56 32.24 -2.82 1.01
C CYS A 56 31.91 -1.34 0.86
N GLY A 57 32.50 -0.64 -0.09
CA GLY A 57 32.07 0.66 -0.53
C GLY A 57 30.69 0.59 -1.18
N CYS A 58 29.98 1.69 -1.28
CA CYS A 58 28.68 1.67 -1.96
C CYS A 58 28.87 1.83 -3.47
N PRO A 59 28.47 0.84 -4.30
CA PRO A 59 28.63 0.93 -5.73
C PRO A 59 27.71 2.01 -6.36
N TYR A 60 26.64 2.38 -5.68
CA TYR A 60 25.72 3.43 -6.13
C TYR A 60 26.26 4.84 -5.85
N CYS A 61 26.45 5.21 -4.59
CA CYS A 61 26.84 6.58 -4.20
C CYS A 61 28.34 6.79 -4.06
N GLY A 62 29.16 5.74 -4.06
CA GLY A 62 30.62 5.83 -3.91
C GLY A 62 31.12 6.21 -2.50
N ASP A 63 30.25 6.18 -1.47
CA ASP A 63 30.53 6.55 -0.07
C ASP A 63 31.11 7.96 0.15
N GLY A 64 30.95 8.87 -0.81
CA GLY A 64 31.43 10.24 -0.70
C GLY A 64 32.95 10.35 -0.54
N ARG A 65 33.41 11.39 0.22
CA ARG A 65 34.85 11.74 0.38
C ARG A 65 35.58 10.87 1.41
N PHE A 66 34.90 10.10 2.23
CA PHE A 66 35.52 9.34 3.31
C PHE A 66 35.84 7.90 2.88
N MET A 67 36.94 7.36 3.41
CA MET A 67 37.37 5.97 3.18
C MET A 67 36.57 4.93 3.97
N LYS A 68 35.29 5.23 4.25
CA LYS A 68 34.38 4.35 4.98
C LYS A 68 33.67 3.41 4.00
N ARG A 69 33.51 2.17 4.40
CA ARG A 69 32.73 1.15 3.68
C ARG A 69 31.39 1.05 4.37
N ARG A 70 30.36 1.61 3.75
CA ARG A 70 29.03 1.75 4.35
C ARG A 70 27.95 0.96 3.65
N PHE A 71 28.32 0.18 2.65
CA PHE A 71 27.42 -0.72 1.97
C PHE A 71 27.51 -2.11 2.59
N HIS A 72 26.38 -2.65 2.99
CA HIS A 72 26.23 -3.93 3.66
C HIS A 72 25.30 -4.81 2.86
N VAL A 73 25.67 -6.06 2.61
CA VAL A 73 24.83 -7.11 2.05
C VAL A 73 24.60 -8.14 3.16
N TYR A 74 23.36 -8.27 3.60
CA TYR A 74 22.99 -9.11 4.74
C TYR A 74 22.63 -10.52 4.29
N TYR A 75 23.18 -11.55 4.97
CA TYR A 75 22.97 -12.96 4.64
C TYR A 75 21.54 -13.43 4.95
N GLU A 76 21.03 -13.07 6.12
CA GLU A 76 19.76 -13.56 6.64
C GLU A 76 18.57 -12.95 5.88
N SER A 77 18.63 -11.68 5.57
CA SER A 77 17.53 -10.95 4.95
C SER A 77 17.63 -10.84 3.43
N MET A 78 18.71 -11.32 2.81
CA MET A 78 18.98 -11.13 1.39
C MET A 78 18.74 -9.67 0.94
N SER A 79 19.22 -8.72 1.76
CA SER A 79 19.06 -7.29 1.53
C SER A 79 20.39 -6.55 1.45
N CYS A 80 20.35 -5.38 0.84
CA CYS A 80 21.45 -4.44 0.75
C CYS A 80 21.09 -3.14 1.47
N LYS A 81 22.03 -2.56 2.21
CA LYS A 81 21.84 -1.28 2.89
C LYS A 81 23.08 -0.40 2.80
N CYS A 82 22.89 0.83 2.34
CA CYS A 82 23.89 1.88 2.43
C CYS A 82 23.60 2.80 3.63
N PHE A 83 24.59 3.03 4.49
CA PHE A 83 24.48 3.93 5.65
C PHE A 83 24.99 5.35 5.34
N ASN A 84 24.83 5.77 4.10
CA ASN A 84 25.16 7.11 3.63
C ASN A 84 23.90 7.75 3.03
N ASP A 85 23.94 9.04 2.71
CA ASP A 85 22.89 9.68 1.91
C ASP A 85 22.95 9.15 0.47
N CYS A 86 22.40 7.96 0.28
CA CYS A 86 22.44 7.19 -0.94
C CYS A 86 21.05 7.21 -1.59
N PRO A 87 20.94 7.38 -2.92
CA PRO A 87 19.65 7.25 -3.60
C PRO A 87 19.05 5.84 -3.45
N HIS A 88 19.90 4.83 -3.17
CA HIS A 88 19.47 3.44 -2.89
C HIS A 88 19.84 3.04 -1.46
N PRO A 89 19.17 3.58 -0.42
CA PRO A 89 19.58 3.38 0.98
C PRO A 89 19.33 1.95 1.46
N PHE A 90 18.27 1.29 0.96
CA PHE A 90 17.90 -0.07 1.33
C PHE A 90 17.07 -0.72 0.20
N HIS A 91 17.45 -1.93 -0.21
CA HIS A 91 16.77 -2.69 -1.26
C HIS A 91 17.08 -4.20 -1.15
N SER A 92 16.38 -5.03 -1.93
CA SER A 92 16.64 -6.46 -1.98
C SER A 92 17.96 -6.77 -2.67
N LEU A 93 18.57 -7.91 -2.31
CA LEU A 93 19.73 -8.42 -3.05
C LEU A 93 19.36 -8.77 -4.50
N TYR A 94 18.11 -9.17 -4.74
CA TYR A 94 17.59 -9.38 -6.10
C TYR A 94 17.66 -8.10 -6.94
N GLN A 95 17.24 -6.96 -6.37
CA GLN A 95 17.36 -5.67 -7.07
C GLN A 95 18.81 -5.30 -7.36
N PHE A 96 19.71 -5.51 -6.38
CA PHE A 96 21.15 -5.30 -6.61
C PHE A 96 21.70 -6.13 -7.78
N ILE A 97 21.30 -7.41 -7.87
CA ILE A 97 21.70 -8.31 -8.95
C ILE A 97 21.22 -7.77 -10.31
N LYS A 98 20.00 -7.28 -10.38
CA LYS A 98 19.44 -6.64 -11.60
C LYS A 98 20.16 -5.35 -11.97
N ASP A 99 20.36 -4.44 -11.02
CA ASP A 99 20.97 -3.13 -11.27
C ASP A 99 22.42 -3.24 -11.81
N HIS A 100 23.06 -4.37 -11.53
CA HIS A 100 24.42 -4.65 -11.98
C HIS A 100 24.50 -5.71 -13.09
N GLU A 101 23.35 -6.08 -13.69
CA GLU A 101 23.25 -7.03 -14.83
C GLU A 101 23.89 -8.40 -14.52
N LEU A 102 23.70 -8.90 -13.30
CA LEU A 102 24.32 -10.15 -12.83
C LEU A 102 23.39 -11.37 -12.93
N GLU A 103 22.15 -11.23 -13.42
CA GLU A 103 21.13 -12.29 -13.40
C GLU A 103 21.59 -13.56 -14.13
N SER A 104 22.37 -13.42 -15.21
CA SER A 104 22.85 -14.56 -16.00
C SER A 104 23.79 -15.52 -15.24
N HIS A 105 24.26 -15.12 -14.08
CA HIS A 105 25.13 -15.93 -13.20
C HIS A 105 24.32 -16.81 -12.23
N PHE A 106 23.01 -16.64 -12.16
CA PHE A 106 22.14 -17.31 -11.20
C PHE A 106 21.04 -18.08 -11.91
N THR A 107 20.60 -19.20 -11.31
CA THR A 107 19.43 -19.93 -11.76
C THR A 107 18.15 -19.17 -11.41
N TYR A 108 17.07 -19.48 -12.11
CA TYR A 108 15.74 -18.92 -11.79
C TYR A 108 15.31 -19.25 -10.35
N GLY A 109 15.65 -20.48 -9.89
CA GLY A 109 15.39 -20.91 -8.50
C GLY A 109 16.13 -20.06 -7.47
N GLU A 110 17.44 -19.78 -7.70
CA GLU A 110 18.24 -18.91 -6.82
C GLU A 110 17.67 -17.49 -6.74
N LEU A 111 17.31 -16.89 -7.87
CA LEU A 111 16.73 -15.54 -7.93
C LEU A 111 15.38 -15.45 -7.21
N ASN A 112 14.52 -16.45 -7.39
CA ASN A 112 13.24 -16.51 -6.69
C ASN A 112 13.41 -16.71 -5.18
N TYR A 113 14.37 -17.54 -4.77
CA TYR A 113 14.66 -17.74 -3.35
C TYR A 113 15.11 -16.45 -2.67
N ILE A 114 16.03 -15.70 -3.29
CA ILE A 114 16.52 -14.41 -2.76
C ILE A 114 15.34 -13.44 -2.57
N LYS A 115 14.48 -13.35 -3.57
CA LYS A 115 13.29 -12.50 -3.52
C LYS A 115 12.35 -12.94 -2.41
N TYR A 116 12.08 -14.23 -2.29
CA TYR A 116 11.23 -14.80 -1.25
C TYR A 116 11.78 -14.50 0.17
N VAL A 117 13.08 -14.73 0.41
CA VAL A 117 13.70 -14.48 1.73
C VAL A 117 13.63 -13.01 2.10
N PHE A 118 13.88 -12.11 1.15
CA PHE A 118 13.75 -10.67 1.39
C PHE A 118 12.32 -10.29 1.74
N ASP A 119 11.33 -10.79 1.00
CA ASP A 119 9.92 -10.50 1.24
C ASP A 119 9.48 -11.03 2.63
N GLU A 120 9.93 -12.23 3.04
CA GLU A 120 9.67 -12.79 4.38
C GLU A 120 10.33 -11.95 5.48
N TYR A 121 11.58 -11.53 5.27
CA TYR A 121 12.29 -10.66 6.22
C TYR A 121 11.56 -9.32 6.40
N MET A 122 11.11 -8.70 5.30
CA MET A 122 10.36 -7.44 5.35
C MET A 122 9.03 -7.59 6.07
N LYS A 123 8.36 -8.72 5.91
CA LYS A 123 7.13 -9.04 6.67
C LYS A 123 7.37 -9.07 8.18
N THR A 124 8.44 -9.73 8.60
CA THR A 124 8.67 -10.01 10.03
C THR A 124 9.29 -8.83 10.79
N HIS A 125 10.17 -8.05 10.16
CA HIS A 125 11.01 -7.06 10.86
C HIS A 125 10.59 -5.61 10.64
N HIS A 126 9.88 -5.30 9.57
CA HIS A 126 9.46 -3.92 9.29
C HIS A 126 7.95 -3.70 9.34
N GLY A 127 7.16 -4.73 9.62
CA GLY A 127 5.70 -4.64 9.58
C GLY A 127 5.16 -4.24 8.18
N ILE A 128 6.06 -4.18 7.20
CA ILE A 128 5.80 -3.83 5.80
C ILE A 128 5.89 -5.13 5.01
N GLY A 129 4.98 -6.04 5.30
CA GLY A 129 4.90 -7.29 4.55
C GLY A 129 4.12 -7.10 3.27
N ASN A 130 4.81 -6.90 2.13
CA ASN A 130 4.16 -6.81 0.83
C ASN A 130 3.28 -8.04 0.54
N VAL A 131 3.65 -9.23 1.01
CA VAL A 131 2.85 -10.46 0.81
C VAL A 131 1.69 -10.57 1.80
N ALA A 132 1.84 -10.09 3.05
CA ALA A 132 0.70 -10.00 3.97
C ALA A 132 -0.36 -9.02 3.45
N ASN A 133 0.08 -7.90 2.84
CA ASN A 133 -0.83 -6.94 2.23
C ASN A 133 -1.47 -7.47 0.93
N THR A 134 -0.74 -8.23 0.13
CA THR A 134 -1.33 -8.94 -1.03
C THR A 134 -2.36 -9.96 -0.57
N LYS A 135 -2.07 -10.75 0.48
CA LYS A 135 -3.09 -11.63 1.12
C LYS A 135 -4.25 -10.86 1.73
N LEU A 136 -4.01 -9.67 2.31
CA LEU A 136 -5.08 -8.82 2.86
C LEU A 136 -6.06 -8.34 1.78
N ILE A 137 -5.56 -8.10 0.55
CA ILE A 137 -6.39 -7.64 -0.57
C ILE A 137 -6.91 -8.81 -1.42
N THR A 138 -6.10 -9.86 -1.62
CA THR A 138 -6.42 -10.95 -2.56
C THR A 138 -7.07 -12.18 -1.94
N ASN A 139 -7.37 -12.21 -0.63
CA ASN A 139 -8.09 -13.33 0.01
C ASN A 139 -9.58 -13.44 -0.39
N ASN A 140 -9.96 -12.87 -1.53
CA ASN A 140 -11.05 -13.42 -2.30
C ASN A 140 -10.51 -14.62 -3.07
N VAL A 141 -10.24 -15.74 -2.38
CA VAL A 141 -9.88 -16.98 -3.04
C VAL A 141 -11.09 -17.42 -3.82
N VAL A 142 -10.99 -17.33 -5.15
CA VAL A 142 -11.95 -18.00 -6.03
C VAL A 142 -11.68 -19.48 -5.91
N SER A 143 -12.36 -20.16 -4.99
CA SER A 143 -12.37 -21.62 -4.98
C SER A 143 -13.38 -22.08 -6.02
N THR A 144 -12.90 -22.72 -7.08
CA THR A 144 -13.78 -23.40 -8.03
C THR A 144 -14.15 -24.74 -7.43
N ASN A 145 -15.41 -24.93 -7.07
CA ASN A 145 -15.89 -26.24 -6.68
C ASN A 145 -15.97 -27.09 -7.96
N ILE A 146 -15.07 -28.07 -8.08
CA ILE A 146 -14.86 -28.90 -9.28
C ILE A 146 -16.13 -29.70 -9.63
N GLU A 147 -17.01 -29.97 -8.65
CA GLU A 147 -18.25 -30.74 -8.87
C GLU A 147 -19.41 -29.92 -9.42
N THR A 148 -19.46 -28.61 -9.19
CA THR A 148 -20.62 -27.77 -9.57
C THR A 148 -20.30 -26.64 -10.54
N GLY A 149 -19.01 -26.36 -10.81
CA GLY A 149 -18.60 -25.23 -11.66
C GLY A 149 -18.92 -23.84 -11.09
N VAL A 150 -19.40 -23.76 -9.85
CA VAL A 150 -19.74 -22.51 -9.19
C VAL A 150 -18.48 -21.92 -8.55
N GLN A 151 -18.08 -20.73 -9.00
CA GLN A 151 -17.03 -19.95 -8.37
C GLN A 151 -17.59 -19.31 -7.10
N THR A 152 -17.16 -19.78 -5.94
CA THR A 152 -17.44 -19.14 -4.65
C THR A 152 -16.27 -18.22 -4.28
N VAL A 153 -16.57 -16.95 -4.08
CA VAL A 153 -15.61 -15.97 -3.58
C VAL A 153 -15.60 -16.06 -2.05
N GLU A 154 -14.52 -16.58 -1.47
CA GLU A 154 -14.35 -16.52 -0.02
C GLU A 154 -14.01 -15.09 0.40
N LEU A 155 -14.88 -14.51 1.22
CA LEU A 155 -14.64 -13.19 1.78
C LEU A 155 -13.56 -13.24 2.86
N PRO A 156 -12.75 -12.17 3.01
CA PRO A 156 -11.80 -12.07 4.12
C PRO A 156 -12.45 -12.29 5.47
N GLU A 157 -11.75 -12.96 6.36
CA GLU A 157 -12.23 -13.36 7.68
C GLU A 157 -12.82 -12.19 8.50
N ILE A 158 -12.24 -10.98 8.42
CA ILE A 158 -12.76 -9.78 9.09
C ILE A 158 -14.25 -9.51 8.81
N ASN A 159 -14.75 -9.96 7.65
CA ASN A 159 -16.16 -9.76 7.29
C ASN A 159 -17.11 -10.44 8.29
N GLN A 160 -16.67 -11.52 8.93
CA GLN A 160 -17.44 -12.23 9.96
C GLN A 160 -17.46 -11.49 11.30
N TYR A 161 -16.53 -10.56 11.49
CA TYR A 161 -16.36 -9.76 12.71
C TYR A 161 -16.80 -8.30 12.51
N ALA A 162 -17.62 -8.05 11.51
CA ALA A 162 -18.19 -6.73 11.27
C ALA A 162 -19.24 -6.37 12.32
N PHE A 163 -19.35 -5.09 12.63
CA PHE A 163 -20.25 -4.58 13.65
C PHE A 163 -21.58 -4.12 13.06
N PRO A 164 -22.73 -4.50 13.63
CA PRO A 164 -24.01 -3.97 13.21
C PRO A 164 -24.01 -2.43 13.25
N ARG A 165 -24.37 -1.81 12.14
CA ARG A 165 -24.38 -0.34 12.01
C ARG A 165 -25.22 0.34 13.08
N GLU A 166 -26.38 -0.25 13.42
CA GLU A 166 -27.32 0.29 14.40
C GLU A 166 -26.70 0.36 15.80
N GLU A 167 -25.85 -0.61 16.18
CA GLU A 167 -25.15 -0.61 17.47
C GLU A 167 -24.15 0.54 17.54
N ILE A 168 -23.38 0.75 16.48
CA ILE A 168 -22.43 1.87 16.38
C ILE A 168 -23.17 3.20 16.41
N MET A 169 -24.26 3.33 15.62
CA MET A 169 -25.08 4.54 15.59
C MET A 169 -25.65 4.88 16.97
N LYS A 170 -26.15 3.88 17.69
CA LYS A 170 -26.68 4.04 19.05
C LYS A 170 -25.59 4.40 20.07
N ALA A 171 -24.49 3.64 20.10
CA ALA A 171 -23.40 3.83 21.07
C ALA A 171 -22.73 5.19 20.93
N ARG A 172 -22.54 5.68 19.71
CA ARG A 172 -21.92 6.98 19.41
C ARG A 172 -22.94 8.12 19.27
N LYS A 173 -24.23 7.86 19.47
CA LYS A 173 -25.32 8.83 19.30
C LYS A 173 -25.27 9.50 17.93
N LEU A 174 -25.05 8.68 16.90
CA LEU A 174 -24.98 9.15 15.50
C LEU A 174 -26.37 9.25 14.88
N ARG A 175 -26.47 10.13 13.90
CA ARG A 175 -27.69 10.33 13.09
C ARG A 175 -27.34 10.27 11.61
N GLU A 176 -28.36 10.15 10.79
CA GLU A 176 -28.20 10.22 9.34
C GLU A 176 -27.80 11.62 8.89
N VAL A 177 -26.82 11.69 7.99
CA VAL A 177 -26.16 12.92 7.51
C VAL A 177 -27.13 13.99 7.04
N ARG A 178 -28.27 13.60 6.45
CA ARG A 178 -29.31 14.52 5.96
C ARG A 178 -29.84 15.50 7.04
N TYR A 179 -29.69 15.17 8.31
CA TYR A 179 -30.12 16.02 9.43
C TYR A 179 -29.04 16.99 9.92
N SER A 180 -27.82 16.96 9.35
CA SER A 180 -26.74 17.86 9.71
C SER A 180 -26.46 18.87 8.60
N PRO A 181 -26.84 20.15 8.73
CA PRO A 181 -26.49 21.18 7.74
C PRO A 181 -24.99 21.24 7.46
N ALA A 182 -24.15 21.17 8.51
CA ALA A 182 -22.69 21.23 8.35
C ALA A 182 -22.11 20.07 7.55
N CYS A 183 -22.61 18.83 7.78
CA CYS A 183 -22.17 17.68 7.02
C CYS A 183 -22.71 17.71 5.59
N VAL A 184 -23.98 18.10 5.39
CA VAL A 184 -24.56 18.29 4.07
C VAL A 184 -23.76 19.31 3.26
N ASP A 185 -23.49 20.48 3.82
CA ASP A 185 -22.69 21.51 3.16
C ASP A 185 -21.27 21.04 2.83
N TYR A 186 -20.65 20.26 3.73
CA TYR A 186 -19.35 19.65 3.48
C TYR A 186 -19.41 18.69 2.29
N LEU A 187 -20.37 17.76 2.27
CA LEU A 187 -20.52 16.79 1.19
C LEU A 187 -20.85 17.45 -0.16
N MET A 188 -21.66 18.51 -0.14
CA MET A 188 -21.92 19.33 -1.34
C MET A 188 -20.66 20.05 -1.83
N LYS A 189 -19.87 20.65 -0.93
CA LYS A 189 -18.59 21.29 -1.26
C LYS A 189 -17.58 20.31 -1.82
N ARG A 190 -17.64 19.06 -1.37
CA ARG A 190 -16.80 17.96 -1.87
C ARG A 190 -17.37 17.28 -3.12
N LYS A 191 -18.56 17.70 -3.59
CA LYS A 191 -19.27 17.13 -4.74
C LYS A 191 -19.68 15.65 -4.59
N ILE A 192 -19.70 15.12 -3.38
CA ILE A 192 -20.19 13.76 -3.09
C ILE A 192 -21.70 13.69 -3.35
N ILE A 193 -22.41 14.76 -3.06
CA ILE A 193 -23.81 14.98 -3.43
C ILE A 193 -23.93 16.26 -4.27
N LYS A 194 -24.85 16.27 -5.24
CA LYS A 194 -25.10 17.43 -6.11
C LYS A 194 -26.01 18.45 -5.44
N ASN A 195 -27.01 17.95 -4.72
CA ASN A 195 -28.00 18.76 -4.01
C ASN A 195 -28.47 18.02 -2.75
N LYS A 196 -29.22 18.69 -1.89
CA LYS A 196 -29.73 18.12 -0.63
C LYS A 196 -30.79 17.04 -0.84
N GLU A 197 -31.50 17.09 -1.94
CA GLU A 197 -32.58 16.16 -2.30
C GLU A 197 -32.04 14.75 -2.52
N GLU A 198 -30.82 14.60 -3.04
CA GLU A 198 -30.17 13.30 -3.20
C GLU A 198 -30.06 12.51 -1.89
N LEU A 199 -29.94 13.20 -0.74
CA LEU A 199 -29.87 12.54 0.56
C LEU A 199 -31.22 11.94 1.01
N PHE A 200 -32.35 12.42 0.45
CA PHE A 200 -33.67 11.87 0.75
C PHE A 200 -33.98 10.63 -0.08
N ASP A 201 -33.48 10.60 -1.32
CA ASP A 201 -33.76 9.53 -2.28
C ASP A 201 -32.78 8.37 -2.21
N LYS A 202 -31.56 8.61 -1.71
CA LYS A 202 -30.49 7.62 -1.62
C LYS A 202 -30.16 7.28 -0.17
N LYS A 203 -29.93 6.00 0.08
CA LYS A 203 -29.30 5.55 1.32
C LYS A 203 -27.81 5.76 1.20
N PHE A 204 -27.24 6.58 2.09
CA PHE A 204 -25.78 6.78 2.21
C PHE A 204 -25.23 5.93 3.36
N PRO A 205 -24.99 4.62 3.17
CA PRO A 205 -24.56 3.74 4.25
C PRO A 205 -23.15 4.10 4.77
N HIS A 206 -22.34 4.74 3.94
CA HIS A 206 -20.98 5.14 4.30
C HIS A 206 -20.90 6.34 5.23
N PHE A 207 -21.98 7.07 5.48
CA PHE A 207 -21.91 8.32 6.22
C PHE A 207 -22.91 8.39 7.37
N ALA A 208 -22.45 9.00 8.48
CA ALA A 208 -23.28 9.41 9.60
C ALA A 208 -22.68 10.68 10.23
N TYR A 209 -23.36 11.29 11.19
CA TYR A 209 -22.83 12.47 11.86
C TYR A 209 -23.09 12.46 13.38
N ASN A 210 -22.30 13.25 14.12
CA ASN A 210 -22.49 13.50 15.52
C ASN A 210 -22.83 14.99 15.75
N ASP A 211 -24.00 15.26 16.33
CA ASP A 211 -24.50 16.64 16.55
C ASP A 211 -23.60 17.47 17.46
N TYR A 212 -23.07 16.84 18.53
CA TYR A 212 -22.33 17.60 19.55
C TYR A 212 -20.99 18.14 19.10
N ARG A 213 -20.37 17.48 18.10
CA ARG A 213 -19.02 17.81 17.66
C ARG A 213 -18.95 18.33 16.22
N ASN A 214 -20.02 18.30 15.47
CA ASN A 214 -20.02 18.51 14.02
C ASN A 214 -19.00 17.59 13.33
N ASP A 215 -19.04 16.31 13.65
CA ASP A 215 -18.15 15.32 13.08
C ASP A 215 -18.91 14.51 12.03
N LEU A 216 -18.31 14.36 10.86
CA LEU A 216 -18.77 13.45 9.80
C LEU A 216 -18.04 12.09 9.97
N TYR A 217 -18.82 11.04 10.18
CA TYR A 217 -18.36 9.67 10.26
C TYR A 217 -18.43 9.03 8.87
N MET A 218 -17.35 8.44 8.45
CA MET A 218 -17.21 7.69 7.20
C MET A 218 -16.93 6.23 7.54
N PHE A 219 -17.80 5.33 7.15
CA PHE A 219 -17.73 3.91 7.50
C PHE A 219 -17.06 3.11 6.41
N ASN A 220 -16.11 2.25 6.80
CA ASN A 220 -15.67 1.13 5.99
C ASN A 220 -16.67 -0.02 6.20
N LEU A 221 -17.34 -0.45 5.13
CA LEU A 221 -18.44 -1.40 5.21
C LEU A 221 -17.99 -2.83 4.93
N ALA A 222 -18.65 -3.77 5.59
CA ALA A 222 -18.60 -5.18 5.27
C ALA A 222 -19.30 -5.47 3.92
N SER A 223 -19.13 -6.69 3.40
CA SER A 223 -19.66 -7.10 2.09
C SER A 223 -21.19 -6.98 1.96
N ASN A 224 -21.92 -6.98 3.08
CA ASN A 224 -23.35 -6.79 3.11
C ASN A 224 -23.79 -5.31 2.94
N ASN A 225 -22.86 -4.39 2.72
CA ASN A 225 -23.11 -2.93 2.59
C ASN A 225 -23.83 -2.30 3.79
N ARG A 226 -23.76 -2.91 4.95
CA ARG A 226 -24.49 -2.46 6.15
C ARG A 226 -23.58 -2.42 7.38
N ASP A 227 -22.95 -3.54 7.70
CA ASP A 227 -22.14 -3.67 8.90
C ASP A 227 -20.79 -2.97 8.72
N ILE A 228 -20.16 -2.58 9.83
CA ILE A 228 -19.02 -1.68 9.85
C ILE A 228 -17.76 -2.43 10.27
N LEU A 229 -16.67 -2.23 9.53
CA LEU A 229 -15.35 -2.79 9.81
C LEU A 229 -14.41 -1.77 10.47
N GLY A 230 -14.54 -0.51 10.11
CA GLY A 230 -13.71 0.57 10.59
C GLY A 230 -14.37 1.93 10.36
N ILE A 231 -13.86 2.96 11.02
CA ILE A 231 -14.47 4.29 10.99
C ILE A 231 -13.39 5.34 10.77
N GLN A 232 -13.61 6.25 9.83
CA GLN A 232 -12.87 7.51 9.76
C GLN A 232 -13.79 8.65 10.13
N ILE A 233 -13.32 9.55 11.00
CA ILE A 233 -14.06 10.73 11.45
C ILE A 233 -13.42 11.96 10.82
N ARG A 234 -14.20 12.73 10.08
CA ARG A 234 -13.83 14.06 9.63
C ARG A 234 -14.35 15.11 10.60
N HIS A 235 -13.45 15.81 11.29
CA HIS A 235 -13.81 16.92 12.16
C HIS A 235 -14.07 18.17 11.31
N LEU A 236 -15.33 18.63 11.31
CA LEU A 236 -15.74 19.83 10.57
C LEU A 236 -15.53 21.12 11.36
N ASN A 237 -15.34 21.03 12.68
CA ASN A 237 -15.04 22.16 13.52
C ASN A 237 -13.65 22.74 13.14
N PRO A 238 -13.54 24.02 12.67
CA PRO A 238 -12.30 24.64 12.25
C PRO A 238 -11.25 24.79 13.37
N LYS A 239 -11.69 24.77 14.64
CA LYS A 239 -10.79 24.86 15.81
C LYS A 239 -10.04 23.54 16.10
N MET A 240 -10.49 22.44 15.54
CA MET A 240 -9.79 21.15 15.70
C MET A 240 -8.51 21.13 14.87
N LYS A 241 -7.36 20.97 15.55
CA LYS A 241 -6.05 20.83 14.89
C LYS A 241 -5.99 19.56 14.03
N ARG A 242 -6.47 18.44 14.55
CA ARG A 242 -6.54 17.18 13.83
C ARG A 242 -7.81 17.15 12.98
N ARG A 243 -7.66 17.04 11.69
CA ARG A 243 -8.79 17.03 10.74
C ARG A 243 -9.46 15.69 10.60
N PHE A 244 -8.71 14.61 10.81
CA PHE A 244 -9.20 13.24 10.72
C PHE A 244 -8.80 12.42 11.95
N THR A 245 -9.66 11.52 12.35
CA THR A 245 -9.39 10.49 13.37
C THR A 245 -9.93 9.18 12.84
N SER A 246 -9.14 8.11 12.95
CA SER A 246 -9.59 6.77 12.58
C SER A 246 -9.84 5.96 13.83
N ILE A 247 -10.86 5.11 13.78
CA ILE A 247 -11.19 4.10 14.80
C ILE A 247 -11.07 2.76 14.09
N VAL A 248 -10.04 2.01 14.44
CA VAL A 248 -9.77 0.70 13.89
C VAL A 248 -10.66 -0.38 14.48
N TRP A 249 -10.64 -1.58 13.93
CA TRP A 249 -11.48 -2.69 14.35
C TRP A 249 -11.39 -2.99 15.86
N SER A 250 -10.19 -3.11 16.41
CA SER A 250 -10.00 -3.36 17.83
C SER A 250 -10.48 -2.22 18.73
N ASP A 251 -10.36 -0.97 18.27
CA ASP A 251 -10.87 0.20 18.98
C ASP A 251 -12.41 0.24 19.01
N ILE A 252 -13.09 -0.31 17.99
CA ILE A 252 -14.55 -0.42 17.99
C ILE A 252 -14.98 -1.33 19.14
N TRP A 253 -14.37 -2.50 19.31
CA TRP A 253 -14.64 -3.38 20.45
C TRP A 253 -14.43 -2.66 21.78
N LYS A 254 -13.26 -2.08 21.96
CA LYS A 254 -12.85 -1.46 23.22
C LYS A 254 -13.65 -0.22 23.58
N GLN A 255 -13.84 0.69 22.61
CA GLN A 255 -14.36 2.04 22.88
C GLN A 255 -15.86 2.18 22.63
N ILE A 256 -16.45 1.29 21.85
CA ILE A 256 -17.84 1.40 21.41
C ILE A 256 -18.69 0.29 21.97
N ILE A 257 -18.28 -0.96 21.79
CA ILE A 257 -19.02 -2.13 22.27
C ILE A 257 -18.75 -2.37 23.75
N GLY A 258 -17.53 -2.11 24.22
CA GLY A 258 -17.15 -2.25 25.63
C GLY A 258 -16.87 -3.69 26.08
N VAL A 259 -16.85 -4.64 25.14
CA VAL A 259 -16.49 -6.04 25.36
C VAL A 259 -15.48 -6.45 24.32
N GLU A 260 -14.38 -7.04 24.73
CA GLU A 260 -13.35 -7.53 23.82
C GLU A 260 -13.55 -9.03 23.57
N PRO A 261 -13.42 -9.53 22.33
CA PRO A 261 -13.43 -10.96 22.05
C PRO A 261 -12.20 -11.65 22.69
N PRO A 262 -12.28 -12.95 23.03
CA PRO A 262 -11.18 -13.66 23.68
C PRO A 262 -9.86 -13.61 22.93
N ASP A 263 -9.91 -13.62 21.60
CA ASP A 263 -8.75 -13.71 20.69
C ASP A 263 -8.34 -12.34 20.11
N ILE A 264 -8.75 -11.23 20.76
CA ILE A 264 -8.56 -9.88 20.21
C ILE A 264 -7.09 -9.56 19.88
N GLU A 265 -6.14 -10.00 20.69
CA GLU A 265 -4.72 -9.68 20.47
C GLU A 265 -4.17 -10.39 19.23
N GLU A 266 -4.63 -11.59 18.92
CA GLU A 266 -4.26 -12.32 17.70
C GLU A 266 -4.84 -11.65 16.46
N LEU A 267 -6.12 -11.29 16.50
CA LEU A 267 -6.85 -10.72 15.35
C LEU A 267 -6.54 -9.25 15.11
N LYS A 268 -6.20 -8.51 16.17
CA LYS A 268 -5.98 -7.06 16.15
C LYS A 268 -5.00 -6.61 15.06
N GLN A 269 -3.82 -7.23 15.01
CA GLN A 269 -2.78 -6.81 14.08
C GLN A 269 -3.21 -6.92 12.62
N LYS A 270 -3.99 -7.97 12.31
CA LYS A 270 -4.52 -8.24 10.98
C LYS A 270 -5.74 -7.35 10.68
N PHE A 271 -6.72 -7.32 11.58
CA PHE A 271 -7.99 -6.67 11.33
C PHE A 271 -7.94 -5.15 11.45
N ASP A 272 -7.07 -4.60 12.31
CA ASP A 272 -6.87 -3.16 12.38
C ASP A 272 -6.38 -2.60 11.05
N LYS A 273 -5.43 -3.27 10.38
CA LYS A 273 -4.98 -2.87 9.05
C LYS A 273 -6.10 -2.97 8.01
N GLN A 274 -6.85 -4.06 7.98
CA GLN A 274 -7.96 -4.25 7.04
C GLN A 274 -9.06 -3.21 7.25
N SER A 275 -9.36 -2.88 8.50
CA SER A 275 -10.38 -1.87 8.85
C SER A 275 -10.02 -0.46 8.35
N MET A 276 -8.72 -0.19 8.11
CA MET A 276 -8.23 1.06 7.53
C MET A 276 -8.23 1.09 6.00
N MET A 277 -8.66 0.02 5.36
CA MET A 277 -8.78 -0.08 3.91
C MET A 277 -10.24 0.12 3.49
N TRP A 278 -10.64 1.39 3.36
CA TRP A 278 -12.00 1.72 2.96
C TRP A 278 -12.36 1.11 1.60
N ASN A 279 -13.54 0.50 1.51
CA ASN A 279 -14.12 -0.10 0.30
C ASN A 279 -13.44 -1.39 -0.21
N PHE A 280 -12.46 -1.96 0.48
CA PHE A 280 -11.67 -3.08 -0.04
C PHE A 280 -12.47 -4.38 -0.27
N LEU A 281 -13.61 -4.58 0.42
CA LEU A 281 -14.49 -5.72 0.19
C LEU A 281 -15.43 -5.56 -1.02
N HIS A 282 -15.48 -4.38 -1.62
CA HIS A 282 -16.38 -4.06 -2.73
C HIS A 282 -15.63 -3.83 -4.06
N VAL A 283 -14.31 -4.03 -4.05
CA VAL A 283 -13.47 -3.92 -5.23
C VAL A 283 -13.48 -5.21 -6.03
N ASP A 284 -13.61 -5.09 -7.34
CA ASP A 284 -13.46 -6.20 -8.29
C ASP A 284 -11.97 -6.40 -8.61
N TYR A 285 -11.35 -7.34 -7.91
CA TYR A 285 -9.92 -7.65 -8.07
C TYR A 285 -9.58 -8.35 -9.40
N SER A 286 -10.57 -8.77 -10.18
CA SER A 286 -10.37 -9.29 -11.53
C SER A 286 -10.07 -8.19 -12.55
N LYS A 287 -10.26 -6.94 -12.18
CA LYS A 287 -10.02 -5.74 -12.98
C LYS A 287 -8.93 -4.86 -12.37
N PRO A 288 -8.35 -3.94 -13.13
CA PRO A 288 -7.51 -2.89 -12.55
C PRO A 288 -8.24 -2.17 -11.43
N PHE A 289 -7.59 -2.04 -10.29
CA PHE A 289 -8.13 -1.33 -9.13
C PHE A 289 -7.13 -0.30 -8.64
N TYR A 290 -7.65 0.70 -7.92
CA TYR A 290 -6.87 1.86 -7.54
C TYR A 290 -6.74 1.95 -6.03
N ILE A 291 -5.60 2.46 -5.57
CA ILE A 291 -5.33 2.73 -4.16
C ILE A 291 -5.01 4.21 -4.00
N LEU A 292 -5.79 4.88 -3.14
CA LEU A 292 -5.65 6.30 -2.83
C LEU A 292 -5.44 6.51 -1.32
N GLU A 293 -5.00 7.71 -0.93
CA GLU A 293 -4.84 8.07 0.47
C GLU A 293 -6.19 8.29 1.17
N GLY A 294 -7.07 9.06 0.54
CA GLY A 294 -8.29 9.59 1.16
C GLY A 294 -9.58 8.95 0.67
N VAL A 295 -10.54 8.76 1.61
CA VAL A 295 -11.90 8.26 1.28
C VAL A 295 -12.60 9.14 0.26
N ILE A 296 -12.47 10.46 0.41
CA ILE A 296 -13.16 11.41 -0.47
C ILE A 296 -12.67 11.30 -1.91
N ASP A 297 -11.37 11.11 -2.11
CA ASP A 297 -10.77 10.94 -3.44
C ASP A 297 -11.16 9.61 -4.05
N ALA A 298 -11.05 8.52 -3.27
CA ALA A 298 -11.44 7.19 -3.71
C ALA A 298 -12.94 7.07 -4.05
N TYR A 299 -13.79 7.90 -3.44
CA TYR A 299 -15.23 7.92 -3.74
C TYR A 299 -15.54 8.25 -5.22
N PHE A 300 -14.66 8.97 -5.90
CA PHE A 300 -14.83 9.40 -7.29
C PHE A 300 -14.17 8.46 -8.31
N ILE A 301 -13.34 7.56 -7.85
CA ILE A 301 -12.65 6.59 -8.72
C ILE A 301 -13.37 5.25 -8.65
N SER A 302 -13.79 4.77 -9.79
CA SER A 302 -14.39 3.44 -9.90
C SER A 302 -13.38 2.36 -9.49
N ASN A 303 -13.81 1.34 -8.76
CA ASN A 303 -12.98 0.21 -8.34
C ASN A 303 -11.78 0.63 -7.47
N ALA A 304 -11.99 1.51 -6.48
CA ALA A 304 -10.94 2.10 -5.67
C ALA A 304 -11.02 1.74 -4.18
N ILE A 305 -9.86 1.72 -3.55
CA ILE A 305 -9.63 1.56 -2.11
C ILE A 305 -9.01 2.86 -1.58
N ALA A 306 -9.38 3.29 -0.37
CA ALA A 306 -8.65 4.32 0.37
C ALA A 306 -7.92 3.74 1.58
N CYS A 307 -6.66 4.13 1.80
CA CYS A 307 -5.82 3.64 2.90
C CYS A 307 -5.85 4.54 4.14
N LEU A 308 -6.67 5.58 4.18
CA LEU A 308 -6.87 6.49 5.32
C LEU A 308 -5.56 7.13 5.84
N GLY A 309 -4.67 7.50 4.93
CA GLY A 309 -3.39 8.18 5.18
C GLY A 309 -2.18 7.48 4.59
N LEU A 310 -1.15 8.25 4.25
CA LEU A 310 0.07 7.75 3.58
C LEU A 310 0.79 6.63 4.36
N SER A 311 0.75 6.68 5.70
CA SER A 311 1.37 5.65 6.55
C SER A 311 0.67 4.30 6.50
N ASN A 312 -0.56 4.25 6.01
CA ASN A 312 -1.39 3.06 5.96
C ASN A 312 -1.48 2.46 4.54
N PHE A 313 -0.66 2.95 3.61
CA PHE A 313 -0.66 2.42 2.24
C PHE A 313 -0.40 0.91 2.26
N VAL A 314 -1.22 0.22 1.50
CA VAL A 314 -1.13 -1.22 1.29
C VAL A 314 -0.49 -1.45 -0.07
N TYR A 315 0.55 -2.26 -0.13
CA TYR A 315 1.32 -2.49 -1.33
C TYR A 315 0.82 -3.73 -2.07
N ASN A 316 0.50 -3.57 -3.35
CA ASN A 316 0.04 -4.64 -4.23
C ASN A 316 0.46 -4.32 -5.68
N TYR A 317 1.18 -5.23 -6.32
CA TYR A 317 1.67 -5.03 -7.70
C TYR A 317 0.55 -5.01 -8.76
N SER A 318 -0.64 -5.53 -8.45
CA SER A 318 -1.80 -5.46 -9.33
C SER A 318 -2.60 -4.17 -9.16
N ALA A 319 -2.28 -3.35 -8.17
CA ALA A 319 -2.94 -2.08 -7.91
C ALA A 319 -2.29 -0.93 -8.69
N ARG A 320 -3.07 0.10 -8.94
CA ARG A 320 -2.65 1.39 -9.46
C ARG A 320 -2.76 2.45 -8.38
N TYR A 321 -1.66 3.14 -8.09
CA TYR A 321 -1.58 4.09 -6.98
C TYR A 321 -1.82 5.52 -7.48
N ILE A 322 -2.74 6.21 -6.84
CA ILE A 322 -3.00 7.63 -7.08
C ILE A 322 -2.64 8.39 -5.79
N THR A 323 -1.49 9.03 -5.78
CA THR A 323 -1.06 9.94 -4.72
C THR A 323 -1.67 11.32 -4.93
N ASP A 324 -1.59 12.20 -3.91
CA ASP A 324 -1.79 13.62 -4.15
C ASP A 324 -0.85 14.11 -5.25
N ASN A 325 -1.26 15.16 -5.94
CA ASN A 325 -0.58 15.67 -7.13
C ASN A 325 0.87 16.06 -6.82
N THR A 326 1.79 15.34 -7.43
CA THR A 326 3.24 15.43 -7.19
C THR A 326 3.85 16.76 -7.64
N LEU A 327 3.18 17.50 -8.51
CA LEU A 327 3.62 18.83 -8.96
C LEU A 327 3.39 19.93 -7.92
N VAL A 328 2.46 19.72 -6.98
CA VAL A 328 2.06 20.72 -5.99
C VAL A 328 2.13 20.24 -4.55
N ASP A 329 2.24 18.92 -4.31
CA ASP A 329 2.31 18.30 -2.97
C ASP A 329 3.59 17.50 -2.76
N THR A 330 4.44 17.96 -1.84
CA THR A 330 5.73 17.31 -1.57
C THR A 330 5.58 15.93 -0.89
N ALA A 331 4.55 15.75 -0.07
CA ALA A 331 4.30 14.46 0.59
C ALA A 331 3.81 13.42 -0.44
N GLY A 332 2.90 13.82 -1.33
CA GLY A 332 2.46 13.01 -2.48
C GLY A 332 3.63 12.64 -3.37
N LYS A 333 4.53 13.59 -3.66
CA LYS A 333 5.74 13.35 -4.45
C LYS A 333 6.67 12.33 -3.77
N SER A 334 6.93 12.46 -2.49
CA SER A 334 7.78 11.52 -1.74
C SER A 334 7.20 10.10 -1.75
N LYS A 335 5.87 9.97 -1.61
CA LYS A 335 5.20 8.67 -1.67
C LYS A 335 5.22 8.08 -3.08
N ALA A 336 5.00 8.88 -4.11
CA ALA A 336 5.07 8.44 -5.51
C ALA A 336 6.48 7.94 -5.88
N LEU A 337 7.54 8.64 -5.43
CA LEU A 337 8.93 8.20 -5.58
C LEU A 337 9.17 6.84 -4.91
N GLU A 338 8.70 6.66 -3.69
CA GLU A 338 8.79 5.38 -2.98
C GLU A 338 8.10 4.26 -3.75
N LEU A 339 6.89 4.51 -4.26
CA LEU A 339 6.11 3.53 -5.01
C LEU A 339 6.81 3.13 -6.31
N LEU A 340 7.24 4.10 -7.13
CA LEU A 340 7.95 3.85 -8.40
C LEU A 340 9.28 3.12 -8.18
N SER A 341 10.07 3.55 -7.18
CA SER A 341 11.35 2.88 -6.85
C SER A 341 11.17 1.42 -6.40
N ASN A 342 9.97 1.03 -6.02
CA ASN A 342 9.62 -0.35 -5.69
C ASN A 342 8.81 -1.06 -6.81
N GLY A 343 8.70 -0.45 -8.00
CA GLY A 343 8.04 -1.04 -9.17
C GLY A 343 6.52 -1.06 -9.09
N TYR A 344 5.91 -0.23 -8.26
CA TYR A 344 4.44 -0.12 -8.16
C TYR A 344 3.89 0.85 -9.20
N SER A 345 2.81 0.44 -9.86
CA SER A 345 2.12 1.26 -10.87
C SER A 345 1.53 2.53 -10.23
N THR A 346 2.08 3.69 -10.57
CA THR A 346 1.79 4.98 -9.92
C THR A 346 1.39 6.03 -10.95
N LEU A 347 0.41 6.87 -10.61
CA LEU A 347 -0.04 7.96 -11.48
C LEU A 347 1.07 9.01 -11.63
N LEU A 348 1.44 9.30 -12.88
CA LEU A 348 2.47 10.25 -13.27
C LEU A 348 1.81 11.61 -13.57
N TRP A 349 1.69 12.45 -12.57
CA TRP A 349 1.03 13.77 -12.71
C TRP A 349 1.74 14.67 -13.72
N GLY A 350 3.07 14.63 -13.82
CA GLY A 350 3.83 15.39 -14.81
C GLY A 350 3.53 14.95 -16.25
N LYS A 351 3.42 13.62 -16.48
CA LYS A 351 3.04 13.09 -17.79
C LYS A 351 1.60 13.48 -18.15
N MET A 352 0.68 13.41 -17.17
CA MET A 352 -0.70 13.87 -17.37
C MET A 352 -0.77 15.37 -17.66
N ALA A 353 0.15 16.17 -17.12
CA ALA A 353 0.19 17.61 -17.33
C ALA A 353 0.55 18.00 -18.79
N GLU A 354 1.14 17.11 -19.57
CA GLU A 354 1.35 17.36 -21.01
C GLU A 354 0.03 17.49 -21.78
N ASP A 355 -0.98 16.66 -21.40
CA ASP A 355 -2.29 16.65 -22.08
C ASP A 355 -3.34 17.49 -21.33
N TYR A 356 -3.21 17.61 -20.00
CA TYR A 356 -4.15 18.31 -19.10
C TYR A 356 -3.46 19.31 -18.19
N PRO A 357 -2.70 20.30 -18.73
CA PRO A 357 -1.91 21.22 -17.89
C PRO A 357 -2.76 22.01 -16.89
N GLU A 358 -3.94 22.48 -17.29
CA GLU A 358 -4.83 23.25 -16.41
C GLU A 358 -5.28 22.41 -15.20
N VAL A 359 -5.64 21.13 -15.43
CA VAL A 359 -6.06 20.22 -14.36
C VAL A 359 -4.92 19.96 -13.39
N CYS A 360 -3.74 19.65 -13.90
CA CYS A 360 -2.59 19.26 -13.07
C CYS A 360 -1.96 20.46 -12.32
N HIS A 361 -2.00 21.66 -12.87
CA HIS A 361 -1.47 22.84 -12.16
C HIS A 361 -2.43 23.40 -11.12
N ASP A 362 -3.74 23.23 -11.33
CA ASP A 362 -4.76 23.83 -10.47
C ASP A 362 -5.25 22.90 -9.35
N CYS A 363 -5.13 21.59 -9.50
CA CYS A 363 -5.72 20.60 -8.58
C CYS A 363 -4.67 19.90 -7.74
N LYS A 364 -4.93 19.83 -6.42
CA LYS A 364 -4.07 19.11 -5.49
C LYS A 364 -4.33 17.60 -5.48
N ASP A 365 -5.58 17.21 -5.62
CA ASP A 365 -6.06 15.85 -5.45
C ASP A 365 -7.23 15.55 -6.40
N ILE A 366 -7.71 14.32 -6.42
CA ILE A 366 -8.85 13.90 -7.24
C ILE A 366 -10.11 14.70 -6.92
N ASN A 367 -10.35 15.01 -5.65
CA ASN A 367 -11.52 15.78 -5.26
C ASN A 367 -11.45 17.24 -5.77
N ASP A 368 -10.27 17.83 -5.86
CA ASP A 368 -10.10 19.14 -6.47
C ASP A 368 -10.41 19.11 -7.96
N ILE A 369 -10.04 18.04 -8.67
CA ILE A 369 -10.45 17.84 -10.09
C ILE A 369 -11.97 17.83 -10.20
N VAL A 370 -12.65 17.03 -9.40
CA VAL A 370 -14.13 16.95 -9.43
C VAL A 370 -14.79 18.30 -9.17
N LYS A 371 -14.23 19.11 -8.27
CA LYS A 371 -14.77 20.43 -7.94
C LYS A 371 -14.60 21.45 -9.05
N LYS A 372 -13.44 21.48 -9.69
CA LYS A 372 -13.07 22.48 -10.69
C LYS A 372 -13.45 22.05 -12.11
N TYR A 373 -13.37 20.76 -12.39
CA TYR A 373 -13.60 20.15 -13.69
C TYR A 373 -14.65 19.03 -13.60
N PRO A 374 -15.93 19.34 -13.32
CA PRO A 374 -16.96 18.35 -13.00
C PRO A 374 -17.26 17.34 -14.12
N ASN A 375 -16.85 17.63 -15.33
CA ASN A 375 -16.99 16.76 -16.50
C ASN A 375 -15.72 15.99 -16.85
N PHE A 376 -14.68 16.05 -16.00
CA PHE A 376 -13.44 15.33 -16.23
C PHE A 376 -13.68 13.82 -16.26
N ASN A 377 -13.20 13.17 -17.31
CA ASN A 377 -13.35 11.73 -17.47
C ASN A 377 -12.19 10.98 -16.82
N PHE A 378 -12.39 10.42 -15.64
CA PHE A 378 -11.35 9.69 -14.91
C PHE A 378 -10.84 8.42 -15.61
N SER A 379 -11.51 7.90 -16.63
CA SER A 379 -10.98 6.76 -17.39
C SER A 379 -9.69 7.08 -18.16
N VAL A 380 -9.41 8.36 -18.41
CA VAL A 380 -8.16 8.78 -19.06
C VAL A 380 -6.94 8.55 -18.18
N LEU A 381 -7.09 8.47 -16.86
CA LEU A 381 -5.97 8.26 -15.93
C LEU A 381 -5.17 7.00 -16.28
N ASP A 382 -5.82 5.98 -16.82
CA ASP A 382 -5.19 4.72 -17.18
C ASP A 382 -4.00 4.85 -18.15
N GLN A 383 -3.92 5.96 -18.87
CA GLN A 383 -2.85 6.26 -19.84
C GLN A 383 -1.59 6.83 -19.19
N TYR A 384 -1.68 7.28 -17.93
CA TYR A 384 -0.62 8.02 -17.25
C TYR A 384 0.01 7.27 -16.08
N PHE A 385 -0.18 5.95 -15.98
CA PHE A 385 0.49 5.15 -14.97
C PHE A 385 1.85 4.68 -15.47
N GLY A 386 2.85 4.75 -14.59
CA GLY A 386 4.17 4.17 -14.76
C GLY A 386 4.55 3.30 -13.58
N ASN A 387 5.54 2.43 -13.76
CA ASN A 387 6.04 1.52 -12.72
C ASN A 387 7.56 1.34 -12.79
N ASP A 388 8.24 2.20 -13.52
CA ASP A 388 9.68 2.18 -13.70
C ASP A 388 10.34 3.35 -12.94
N GLU A 389 11.57 3.16 -12.51
CA GLU A 389 12.36 4.22 -11.89
C GLU A 389 12.58 5.41 -12.86
N LEU A 390 12.67 5.15 -14.17
CA LEU A 390 12.76 6.20 -15.19
C LEU A 390 11.53 7.09 -15.23
N ASP A 391 10.36 6.59 -14.82
CA ASP A 391 9.13 7.36 -14.74
C ASP A 391 9.16 8.46 -13.67
N THR A 392 10.16 8.45 -12.77
CA THR A 392 10.34 9.48 -11.74
C THR A 392 10.57 10.88 -12.29
N ILE A 393 11.00 11.00 -13.57
CA ILE A 393 11.10 12.29 -14.26
C ILE A 393 9.75 13.01 -14.41
N TRP A 394 8.65 12.28 -14.29
CA TRP A 394 7.27 12.77 -14.42
C TRP A 394 6.59 13.12 -13.09
N LEU A 395 7.34 13.16 -12.00
CA LEU A 395 6.81 13.48 -10.65
C LEU A 395 6.96 14.96 -10.27
#